data_a92d26ea12de38c2cef64a45be19fe14
#
_entry.id   a92d26ea12de38c2cef64a45be19fe14
#
_cell.length_a   1.000
_cell.length_b   1.000
_cell.length_c   1.000
_cell.angle_alpha   90.00
_cell.angle_beta   90.00
_cell.angle_gamma   90.00
#
_symmetry.space_group_name_H-M   'P 1'
#
loop_
_entity.id
_entity.type
_entity.pdbx_description
1 polymer ?
#
loop_
_entity_poly.entity_id
_entity_poly.type
_entity_poly.pdbx_seq_one_letter_code
_entity_poly.pdbx_strand_id
1 'polypeptide(L)'
;MRQKTLDVLEFDKIKSFVADETISDLGREKVQEMAPASNFDTVEFQMNETDEISQIYNKHRLPSLSGLAKVSPLVHRASIGGVLNVGELNRIKRLVQVQNQFKTFYNQMLEEDEEVKYPILHDKMNHLPILTDLFKEINEKCDAHDLFDHASYTLQSIRSKISRTNQRIRQNLDRIVKNQGNQKKLSDAIVTVRNDRNVIPVKAEYRQDFNGIVHDQSASGQTLYIEPNSVVEMNNQISRL
;
A
#
# COMPACT_ATOMS: atom_id res chain seq x y z
N MET A 1 1.78 20.41 34.94
CA MET A 1 0.99 21.69 34.94
C MET A 1 -0.50 21.34 35.03
N ARG A 2 -1.35 22.21 35.65
CA ARG A 2 -2.81 21.93 35.74
C ARG A 2 -3.49 22.25 34.39
N GLN A 3 -4.48 21.45 33.96
CA GLN A 3 -5.19 21.65 32.71
C GLN A 3 -5.75 23.08 32.58
N LYS A 4 -6.39 23.60 33.63
CA LYS A 4 -6.88 24.98 33.67
C LYS A 4 -5.83 26.05 33.33
N THR A 5 -4.56 25.80 33.68
CA THR A 5 -3.46 26.73 33.35
C THR A 5 -3.14 26.67 31.86
N LEU A 6 -3.17 25.48 31.25
CA LEU A 6 -2.96 25.29 29.81
C LEU A 6 -4.08 25.95 28.99
N ASP A 7 -5.33 25.82 29.47
CA ASP A 7 -6.50 26.45 28.83
C ASP A 7 -6.41 27.99 28.84
N VAL A 8 -6.00 28.57 29.99
CA VAL A 8 -5.80 30.03 30.13
C VAL A 8 -4.66 30.54 29.24
N LEU A 9 -3.61 29.74 29.10
CA LEU A 9 -2.45 30.07 28.24
C LEU A 9 -2.70 29.72 26.75
N GLU A 10 -3.88 29.22 26.41
CA GLU A 10 -4.24 28.79 25.06
C GLU A 10 -3.23 27.83 24.42
N PHE A 11 -2.65 26.92 25.24
CA PHE A 11 -1.59 26.02 24.80
C PHE A 11 -2.01 25.14 23.63
N ASP A 12 -3.28 24.74 23.56
CA ASP A 12 -3.80 23.96 22.43
C ASP A 12 -3.79 24.72 21.10
N LYS A 13 -3.96 26.07 21.15
CA LYS A 13 -3.76 26.90 19.94
C LYS A 13 -2.32 26.88 19.46
N ILE A 14 -1.37 26.96 20.39
CA ILE A 14 0.07 26.88 20.06
C ILE A 14 0.36 25.51 19.43
N LYS A 15 -0.13 24.41 20.03
CA LYS A 15 0.02 23.08 19.43
C LYS A 15 -0.59 23.00 18.03
N SER A 16 -1.75 23.61 17.82
CA SER A 16 -2.36 23.63 16.49
C SER A 16 -1.48 24.34 15.46
N PHE A 17 -0.95 25.52 15.77
CA PHE A 17 -0.02 26.22 14.90
C PHE A 17 1.21 25.40 14.54
N VAL A 18 1.83 24.75 15.55
CA VAL A 18 2.99 23.87 15.32
C VAL A 18 2.59 22.64 14.49
N ALA A 19 1.41 22.07 14.72
CA ALA A 19 0.91 20.92 13.97
C ALA A 19 0.67 21.27 12.50
N ASP A 20 0.26 22.49 12.19
CA ASP A 20 0.03 22.94 10.81
C ASP A 20 1.34 23.08 10.02
N GLU A 21 2.46 23.31 10.69
CA GLU A 21 3.80 23.36 10.09
C GLU A 21 4.43 21.96 9.91
N THR A 22 3.80 20.90 10.42
CA THR A 22 4.34 19.54 10.28
C THR A 22 4.14 18.99 8.88
N ILE A 23 5.16 18.32 8.35
CA ILE A 23 5.18 17.73 6.99
C ILE A 23 4.88 16.22 6.98
N SER A 24 4.60 15.62 8.14
CA SER A 24 4.28 14.20 8.27
C SER A 24 3.23 13.94 9.34
N ASP A 25 2.45 12.88 9.16
CA ASP A 25 1.45 12.45 10.15
C ASP A 25 2.09 12.11 11.49
N LEU A 26 3.27 11.49 11.47
CA LEU A 26 4.02 11.16 12.68
C LEU A 26 4.48 12.42 13.44
N GLY A 27 4.91 13.46 12.72
CA GLY A 27 5.24 14.75 13.30
C GLY A 27 4.02 15.40 13.94
N ARG A 28 2.87 15.37 13.26
CA ARG A 28 1.60 15.90 13.77
C ARG A 28 1.14 15.17 15.04
N GLU A 29 1.21 13.84 15.08
CA GLU A 29 0.93 13.06 16.29
C GLU A 29 1.85 13.49 17.46
N LYS A 30 3.15 13.65 17.20
CA LYS A 30 4.12 14.09 18.22
C LYS A 30 3.78 15.47 18.81
N VAL A 31 3.38 16.40 17.97
CA VAL A 31 2.94 17.74 18.43
C VAL A 31 1.66 17.64 19.27
N GLN A 32 0.71 16.79 18.89
CA GLN A 32 -0.53 16.60 19.67
C GLN A 32 -0.26 15.97 21.05
N GLU A 33 0.73 15.08 21.15
CA GLU A 33 1.17 14.46 22.40
C GLU A 33 2.02 15.41 23.28
N MET A 34 2.43 16.57 22.75
CA MET A 34 3.31 17.50 23.44
C MET A 34 2.65 18.07 24.71
N ALA A 35 3.38 18.05 25.79
CA ALA A 35 2.98 18.63 27.07
C ALA A 35 4.17 19.37 27.70
N PRO A 36 3.94 20.46 28.45
CA PRO A 36 5.00 21.16 29.14
C PRO A 36 5.70 20.28 30.17
N ALA A 37 7.02 20.17 30.10
CA ALA A 37 7.82 19.52 31.12
C ALA A 37 8.01 20.47 32.31
N SER A 38 8.16 19.90 33.53
CA SER A 38 8.40 20.66 34.77
C SER A 38 9.76 20.34 35.43
N ASN A 39 10.44 19.31 34.96
CA ASN A 39 11.77 18.95 35.41
C ASN A 39 12.82 19.74 34.59
N PHE A 40 13.75 20.39 35.25
CA PHE A 40 14.77 21.22 34.62
C PHE A 40 15.62 20.43 33.61
N ASP A 41 16.13 19.26 33.99
CA ASP A 41 17.01 18.46 33.14
C ASP A 41 16.26 18.00 31.85
N THR A 42 14.96 17.69 31.98
CA THR A 42 14.12 17.32 30.83
C THR A 42 13.92 18.50 29.88
N VAL A 43 13.65 19.69 30.42
CA VAL A 43 13.48 20.92 29.64
C VAL A 43 14.77 21.28 28.92
N GLU A 44 15.90 21.28 29.66
CA GLU A 44 17.21 21.58 29.10
C GLU A 44 17.56 20.62 27.95
N PHE A 45 17.39 19.31 28.18
CA PHE A 45 17.63 18.30 27.15
C PHE A 45 16.79 18.55 25.88
N GLN A 46 15.47 18.78 26.04
CA GLN A 46 14.56 19.03 24.91
C GLN A 46 14.90 20.34 24.18
N MET A 47 15.32 21.37 24.89
CA MET A 47 15.76 22.63 24.28
C MET A 47 17.04 22.42 23.47
N ASN A 48 18.02 21.72 24.04
CA ASN A 48 19.28 21.43 23.35
C ASN A 48 19.05 20.55 22.11
N GLU A 49 18.17 19.55 22.20
CA GLU A 49 17.74 18.73 21.04
C GLU A 49 17.16 19.58 19.93
N THR A 50 16.28 20.53 20.29
CA THR A 50 15.66 21.44 19.32
C THR A 50 16.68 22.40 18.72
N ASP A 51 17.63 22.90 19.54
CA ASP A 51 18.68 23.80 19.09
C ASP A 51 19.63 23.12 18.10
N GLU A 52 20.07 21.88 18.36
CA GLU A 52 20.90 21.12 17.44
C GLU A 52 20.22 20.97 16.06
N ILE A 53 18.93 20.58 16.03
CA ILE A 53 18.19 20.43 14.78
C ILE A 53 17.98 21.77 14.08
N SER A 54 17.71 22.87 14.84
CA SER A 54 17.57 24.21 14.26
C SER A 54 18.86 24.69 13.60
N GLN A 55 19.99 24.45 14.20
CA GLN A 55 21.29 24.79 13.63
C GLN A 55 21.55 24.04 12.34
N ILE A 56 21.25 22.74 12.31
CA ILE A 56 21.39 21.90 11.11
C ILE A 56 20.42 22.37 10.01
N TYR A 57 19.15 22.63 10.36
CA TYR A 57 18.14 23.11 9.42
C TYR A 57 18.53 24.42 8.74
N ASN A 58 19.15 25.34 9.48
CA ASN A 58 19.58 26.63 8.95
C ASN A 58 20.83 26.52 8.03
N LYS A 59 21.66 25.49 8.20
CA LYS A 59 22.89 25.32 7.42
C LYS A 59 22.73 24.38 6.23
N HIS A 60 21.88 23.36 6.36
CA HIS A 60 21.79 22.26 5.44
C HIS A 60 20.35 22.04 4.97
N ARG A 61 20.20 21.51 3.77
CA ARG A 61 18.91 21.07 3.26
C ARG A 61 18.61 19.67 3.81
N LEU A 62 17.70 19.58 4.76
CA LEU A 62 17.29 18.30 5.34
C LEU A 62 16.60 17.37 4.34
N PRO A 63 16.76 16.05 4.46
CA PRO A 63 15.94 15.07 3.74
C PRO A 63 14.45 15.22 4.08
N SER A 64 13.59 14.91 3.12
CA SER A 64 12.14 15.04 3.31
C SER A 64 11.57 13.99 4.25
N LEU A 65 10.83 14.42 5.26
CA LEU A 65 10.05 13.59 6.19
C LEU A 65 8.64 13.28 5.66
N SER A 66 8.29 13.72 4.45
CA SER A 66 6.96 13.51 3.88
C SER A 66 6.61 12.02 3.77
N GLY A 67 5.37 11.68 4.10
CA GLY A 67 4.86 10.31 4.04
C GLY A 67 5.27 9.42 5.23
N LEU A 68 5.92 9.97 6.25
CA LEU A 68 6.14 9.24 7.50
C LEU A 68 4.82 9.08 8.26
N ALA A 69 4.50 7.83 8.60
CA ALA A 69 3.33 7.48 9.41
C ALA A 69 3.74 6.48 10.51
N LYS A 70 2.91 6.33 11.52
CA LYS A 70 3.13 5.38 12.61
C LYS A 70 3.05 3.95 12.10
N VAL A 71 4.15 3.21 12.21
CA VAL A 71 4.24 1.80 11.76
C VAL A 71 4.21 0.80 12.91
N SER A 72 4.32 1.23 14.17
CA SER A 72 4.33 0.34 15.33
C SER A 72 3.12 -0.61 15.41
N PRO A 73 1.87 -0.22 15.09
CA PRO A 73 0.75 -1.16 15.06
C PRO A 73 0.90 -2.23 13.97
N LEU A 74 1.51 -1.87 12.83
CA LEU A 74 1.76 -2.80 11.71
C LEU A 74 2.81 -3.82 12.10
N VAL A 75 3.91 -3.37 12.68
CA VAL A 75 5.00 -4.23 13.16
C VAL A 75 4.48 -5.17 14.26
N HIS A 76 3.68 -4.66 15.21
CA HIS A 76 3.07 -5.50 16.24
C HIS A 76 2.16 -6.57 15.64
N ARG A 77 1.29 -6.21 14.68
CA ARG A 77 0.43 -7.19 14.00
C ARG A 77 1.25 -8.26 13.27
N ALA A 78 2.31 -7.88 12.58
CA ALA A 78 3.20 -8.83 11.91
C ALA A 78 3.92 -9.76 12.92
N SER A 79 4.36 -9.23 14.07
CA SER A 79 5.07 -10.02 15.09
C SER A 79 4.21 -11.13 15.72
N ILE A 80 2.89 -10.98 15.71
CA ILE A 80 1.92 -12.00 16.17
C ILE A 80 1.36 -12.85 15.03
N GLY A 81 1.98 -12.83 13.84
CA GLY A 81 1.59 -13.64 12.69
C GLY A 81 0.48 -13.05 11.84
N GLY A 82 0.10 -11.78 12.04
CA GLY A 82 -0.88 -11.09 11.19
C GLY A 82 -0.30 -10.73 9.82
N VAL A 83 -1.17 -10.62 8.82
CA VAL A 83 -0.80 -10.30 7.44
C VAL A 83 -0.85 -8.79 7.22
N LEU A 84 0.16 -8.27 6.50
CA LEU A 84 0.21 -6.89 6.03
C LEU A 84 -0.16 -6.83 4.55
N ASN A 85 -0.94 -5.83 4.17
CA ASN A 85 -1.20 -5.53 2.76
C ASN A 85 -0.06 -4.69 2.14
N VAL A 86 -0.09 -4.54 0.82
CA VAL A 86 0.95 -3.81 0.06
C VAL A 86 1.09 -2.35 0.52
N GLY A 87 -0.02 -1.67 0.79
CA GLY A 87 0.00 -0.29 1.29
C GLY A 87 0.67 -0.17 2.66
N GLU A 88 0.47 -1.15 3.53
CA GLU A 88 1.11 -1.21 4.86
C GLU A 88 2.62 -1.52 4.75
N LEU A 89 3.01 -2.43 3.87
CA LEU A 89 4.43 -2.69 3.56
C LEU A 89 5.11 -1.43 3.01
N ASN A 90 4.44 -0.67 2.15
CA ASN A 90 4.98 0.58 1.62
C ASN A 90 5.14 1.68 2.69
N ARG A 91 4.29 1.72 3.73
CA ARG A 91 4.49 2.62 4.87
C ARG A 91 5.78 2.26 5.64
N ILE A 92 6.02 0.97 5.87
CA ILE A 92 7.26 0.49 6.50
C ILE A 92 8.46 0.81 5.61
N LYS A 93 8.37 0.51 4.31
CA LYS A 93 9.42 0.84 3.33
C LYS A 93 9.76 2.32 3.33
N ARG A 94 8.74 3.20 3.38
CA ARG A 94 8.93 4.65 3.43
C ARG A 94 9.68 5.10 4.70
N LEU A 95 9.32 4.55 5.86
CA LEU A 95 10.04 4.84 7.11
C LEU A 95 11.53 4.45 6.99
N VAL A 96 11.83 3.25 6.51
CA VAL A 96 13.21 2.77 6.34
C VAL A 96 13.96 3.60 5.31
N GLN A 97 13.29 4.00 4.21
CA GLN A 97 13.89 4.88 3.20
C GLN A 97 14.29 6.22 3.80
N VAL A 98 13.40 6.86 4.57
CA VAL A 98 13.70 8.14 5.21
C VAL A 98 14.82 7.99 6.22
N GLN A 99 14.80 6.94 7.03
CA GLN A 99 15.88 6.65 7.97
C GLN A 99 17.25 6.53 7.27
N ASN A 100 17.32 5.79 6.16
CA ASN A 100 18.54 5.64 5.38
C ASN A 100 19.01 6.97 4.77
N GLN A 101 18.06 7.79 4.26
CA GLN A 101 18.38 9.13 3.75
C GLN A 101 18.96 10.04 4.85
N PHE A 102 18.37 10.00 6.05
CA PHE A 102 18.91 10.77 7.19
C PHE A 102 20.27 10.26 7.64
N LYS A 103 20.50 8.95 7.68
CA LYS A 103 21.83 8.40 7.99
C LYS A 103 22.88 8.83 6.97
N THR A 104 22.57 8.76 5.68
CA THR A 104 23.47 9.21 4.63
C THR A 104 23.76 10.70 4.74
N PHE A 105 22.73 11.51 4.92
CA PHE A 105 22.86 12.95 5.13
C PHE A 105 23.75 13.26 6.35
N TYR A 106 23.49 12.60 7.48
CA TYR A 106 24.25 12.82 8.70
C TYR A 106 25.73 12.44 8.55
N ASN A 107 26.04 11.32 7.90
CA ASN A 107 27.41 10.90 7.65
C ASN A 107 28.14 11.90 6.73
N GLN A 108 27.49 12.40 5.68
CA GLN A 108 28.06 13.45 4.83
C GLN A 108 28.35 14.73 5.59
N MET A 109 27.44 15.14 6.48
CA MET A 109 27.63 16.31 7.33
C MET A 109 28.83 16.14 8.29
N LEU A 110 29.06 14.93 8.83
CA LEU A 110 30.22 14.63 9.68
C LEU A 110 31.54 14.65 8.90
N GLU A 111 31.56 14.29 7.64
CA GLU A 111 32.75 14.36 6.78
C GLU A 111 33.16 15.82 6.47
N GLU A 112 32.18 16.73 6.45
CA GLU A 112 32.41 18.16 6.21
C GLU A 112 32.89 18.92 7.49
N ASP A 113 32.49 18.45 8.67
CA ASP A 113 32.82 19.07 9.98
C ASP A 113 33.77 18.14 10.76
N GLU A 114 34.99 18.59 11.08
CA GLU A 114 36.01 17.81 11.78
C GLU A 114 35.66 17.50 13.27
N GLU A 115 34.66 18.17 13.83
CA GLU A 115 34.21 17.98 15.21
C GLU A 115 32.72 17.61 15.29
N VAL A 116 32.38 16.72 16.24
CA VAL A 116 30.95 16.38 16.53
C VAL A 116 30.28 17.55 17.25
N LYS A 117 29.63 18.42 16.49
CA LYS A 117 28.96 19.62 17.03
C LYS A 117 27.57 19.34 17.61
N TYR A 118 26.99 18.18 17.32
CA TYR A 118 25.61 17.82 17.61
C TYR A 118 25.55 16.49 18.39
N PRO A 119 25.91 16.47 19.70
CA PRO A 119 26.06 15.24 20.46
C PRO A 119 24.74 14.47 20.65
N ILE A 120 23.61 15.15 20.82
CA ILE A 120 22.30 14.51 21.02
C ILE A 120 21.87 13.81 19.73
N LEU A 121 21.99 14.49 18.59
CA LEU A 121 21.67 13.89 17.30
C LEU A 121 22.63 12.75 16.96
N HIS A 122 23.93 12.91 17.26
CA HIS A 122 24.94 11.87 17.05
C HIS A 122 24.58 10.58 17.79
N ASP A 123 24.24 10.67 19.06
CA ASP A 123 23.82 9.54 19.88
C ASP A 123 22.56 8.85 19.25
N LYS A 124 21.55 9.64 18.90
CA LYS A 124 20.34 9.11 18.24
C LYS A 124 20.63 8.41 16.92
N MET A 125 21.48 8.98 16.06
CA MET A 125 21.84 8.40 14.77
C MET A 125 22.60 7.08 14.91
N ASN A 126 23.47 6.97 15.92
CA ASN A 126 24.20 5.74 16.21
C ASN A 126 23.29 4.60 16.71
N HIS A 127 22.23 4.93 17.44
CA HIS A 127 21.26 3.95 17.94
C HIS A 127 20.22 3.50 16.87
N LEU A 128 20.16 4.15 15.70
CA LEU A 128 19.25 3.72 14.65
C LEU A 128 19.69 2.38 14.05
N PRO A 129 18.79 1.38 13.96
CA PRO A 129 19.12 0.08 13.39
C PRO A 129 19.46 0.17 11.89
N ILE A 130 20.22 -0.80 11.40
CA ILE A 130 20.49 -0.95 9.97
C ILE A 130 19.37 -1.81 9.38
N LEU A 131 18.52 -1.23 8.54
CA LEU A 131 17.34 -1.89 7.94
C LEU A 131 17.44 -2.02 6.42
N THR A 132 18.64 -2.04 5.87
CA THR A 132 18.88 -2.10 4.42
C THR A 132 18.29 -3.37 3.79
N ASP A 133 18.43 -4.51 4.48
CA ASP A 133 17.91 -5.80 3.97
C ASP A 133 16.38 -5.82 3.98
N LEU A 134 15.74 -5.25 5.01
CA LEU A 134 14.29 -5.10 5.05
C LEU A 134 13.79 -4.22 3.90
N PHE A 135 14.46 -3.10 3.64
CA PHE A 135 14.12 -2.23 2.51
C PHE A 135 14.22 -2.96 1.18
N LYS A 136 15.33 -3.67 0.96
CA LYS A 136 15.55 -4.49 -0.24
C LYS A 136 14.46 -5.53 -0.43
N GLU A 137 14.19 -6.31 0.62
CA GLU A 137 13.19 -7.39 0.57
C GLU A 137 11.80 -6.84 0.18
N ILE A 138 11.34 -5.76 0.81
CA ILE A 138 10.05 -5.15 0.46
C ILE A 138 10.08 -4.61 -0.97
N ASN A 139 11.16 -3.93 -1.37
CA ASN A 139 11.27 -3.30 -2.68
C ASN A 139 11.35 -4.31 -3.83
N GLU A 140 11.89 -5.51 -3.58
CA GLU A 140 11.95 -6.61 -4.55
C GLU A 140 10.65 -7.39 -4.65
N LYS A 141 9.72 -7.25 -3.70
CA LYS A 141 8.48 -8.03 -3.65
C LYS A 141 7.24 -7.24 -4.09
N CYS A 142 7.24 -5.92 -3.95
CA CYS A 142 6.08 -5.10 -4.32
C CYS A 142 6.46 -3.71 -4.82
N ASP A 143 5.57 -3.16 -5.65
CA ASP A 143 5.56 -1.74 -6.00
C ASP A 143 4.61 -0.93 -5.08
N ALA A 144 4.07 0.18 -5.58
CA ALA A 144 3.13 1.01 -4.82
C ALA A 144 1.73 0.39 -4.68
N HIS A 145 1.36 -0.54 -5.55
CA HIS A 145 -0.03 -0.99 -5.72
C HIS A 145 -0.21 -2.50 -5.55
N ASP A 146 0.77 -3.31 -5.96
CA ASP A 146 0.63 -4.77 -5.98
C ASP A 146 1.96 -5.50 -5.69
N LEU A 147 1.87 -6.80 -5.41
CA LEU A 147 3.02 -7.69 -5.35
C LEU A 147 3.49 -8.03 -6.77
N PHE A 148 4.79 -8.07 -6.96
CA PHE A 148 5.36 -8.57 -8.21
C PHE A 148 5.09 -10.08 -8.38
N ASP A 149 4.97 -10.53 -9.62
CA ASP A 149 4.77 -11.95 -9.91
C ASP A 149 5.87 -12.84 -9.31
N HIS A 150 7.10 -12.35 -9.31
CA HIS A 150 8.25 -13.02 -8.73
C HIS A 150 8.36 -12.89 -7.19
N ALA A 151 7.42 -12.21 -6.53
CA ALA A 151 7.45 -12.06 -5.06
C ALA A 151 7.47 -13.41 -4.34
N SER A 152 6.80 -14.43 -4.90
CA SER A 152 6.99 -15.83 -4.52
C SER A 152 6.75 -16.77 -5.70
N TYR A 153 7.39 -17.95 -5.68
CA TYR A 153 7.18 -18.99 -6.68
C TYR A 153 5.70 -19.42 -6.77
N THR A 154 5.04 -19.54 -5.62
CA THR A 154 3.62 -19.90 -5.54
C THR A 154 2.73 -18.86 -6.24
N LEU A 155 2.94 -17.56 -5.96
CA LEU A 155 2.17 -16.47 -6.59
C LEU A 155 2.38 -16.47 -8.11
N GLN A 156 3.62 -16.57 -8.56
CA GLN A 156 3.96 -16.64 -9.99
C GLN A 156 3.27 -17.82 -10.68
N SER A 157 3.31 -19.00 -10.05
CA SER A 157 2.66 -20.21 -10.56
C SER A 157 1.14 -20.04 -10.67
N ILE A 158 0.50 -19.50 -9.63
CA ILE A 158 -0.95 -19.24 -9.60
C ILE A 158 -1.33 -18.24 -10.67
N ARG A 159 -0.68 -17.08 -10.74
CA ARG A 159 -0.99 -16.05 -11.74
C ARG A 159 -0.76 -16.55 -13.17
N SER A 160 0.31 -17.30 -13.40
CA SER A 160 0.56 -17.94 -14.70
C SER A 160 -0.53 -18.94 -15.08
N LYS A 161 -1.00 -19.73 -14.12
CA LYS A 161 -2.08 -20.70 -14.33
C LYS A 161 -3.42 -20.02 -14.62
N ILE A 162 -3.75 -18.95 -13.89
CA ILE A 162 -4.94 -18.13 -14.16
C ILE A 162 -4.88 -17.54 -15.56
N SER A 163 -3.75 -16.92 -15.94
CA SER A 163 -3.56 -16.32 -17.26
C SER A 163 -3.74 -17.33 -18.40
N ARG A 164 -3.07 -18.49 -18.30
CA ARG A 164 -3.21 -19.57 -19.30
C ARG A 164 -4.63 -20.11 -19.38
N THR A 165 -5.30 -20.28 -18.24
CA THR A 165 -6.68 -20.78 -18.20
C THR A 165 -7.65 -19.78 -18.83
N ASN A 166 -7.52 -18.48 -18.52
CA ASN A 166 -8.27 -17.41 -19.15
C ASN A 166 -8.07 -17.36 -20.68
N GLN A 167 -6.84 -17.53 -21.14
CA GLN A 167 -6.56 -17.59 -22.58
C GLN A 167 -7.27 -18.77 -23.25
N ARG A 168 -7.28 -19.94 -22.61
CA ARG A 168 -7.98 -21.13 -23.11
C ARG A 168 -9.51 -20.92 -23.14
N ILE A 169 -10.07 -20.31 -22.10
CA ILE A 169 -11.49 -19.95 -22.05
C ILE A 169 -11.84 -19.02 -23.20
N ARG A 170 -11.10 -17.93 -23.38
CA ARG A 170 -11.31 -16.97 -24.48
C ARG A 170 -11.26 -17.67 -25.84
N GLN A 171 -10.27 -18.50 -26.09
CA GLN A 171 -10.17 -19.26 -27.35
C GLN A 171 -11.38 -20.18 -27.60
N ASN A 172 -11.90 -20.85 -26.55
CA ASN A 172 -13.10 -21.68 -26.67
C ASN A 172 -14.33 -20.84 -26.96
N LEU A 173 -14.53 -19.76 -26.20
CA LEU A 173 -15.71 -18.87 -26.37
C LEU A 173 -15.65 -18.13 -27.71
N ASP A 174 -14.49 -17.69 -28.15
CA ASP A 174 -14.27 -17.07 -29.46
C ASP A 174 -14.69 -18.00 -30.61
N ARG A 175 -14.39 -19.30 -30.51
CA ARG A 175 -14.83 -20.28 -31.52
C ARG A 175 -16.36 -20.38 -31.59
N ILE A 176 -17.02 -20.34 -30.43
CA ILE A 176 -18.49 -20.38 -30.36
C ILE A 176 -19.09 -19.11 -30.96
N VAL A 177 -18.54 -17.94 -30.59
CA VAL A 177 -19.02 -16.62 -31.03
C VAL A 177 -18.76 -16.38 -32.53
N LYS A 178 -17.61 -16.79 -33.05
CA LYS A 178 -17.25 -16.62 -34.48
C LYS A 178 -17.89 -17.64 -35.40
N ASN A 179 -18.55 -18.67 -34.87
CA ASN A 179 -19.26 -19.64 -35.68
C ASN A 179 -20.44 -18.96 -36.37
N GLN A 180 -20.51 -19.01 -37.72
CA GLN A 180 -21.56 -18.37 -38.52
C GLN A 180 -22.97 -18.84 -38.14
N GLY A 181 -23.13 -20.13 -37.77
CA GLY A 181 -24.42 -20.69 -37.33
C GLY A 181 -24.88 -20.10 -35.98
N ASN A 182 -23.95 -19.61 -35.14
CA ASN A 182 -24.26 -19.05 -33.85
C ASN A 182 -24.47 -17.53 -33.87
N GLN A 183 -23.90 -16.81 -34.84
CA GLN A 183 -23.94 -15.33 -34.87
C GLN A 183 -25.36 -14.77 -34.81
N LYS A 184 -26.34 -15.41 -35.52
CA LYS A 184 -27.75 -14.97 -35.52
C LYS A 184 -28.43 -15.18 -34.16
N LYS A 185 -27.92 -16.12 -33.36
CA LYS A 185 -28.48 -16.54 -32.08
C LYS A 185 -27.90 -15.73 -30.89
N LEU A 186 -26.80 -15.03 -31.11
CA LEU A 186 -26.19 -14.16 -30.12
C LEU A 186 -26.80 -12.76 -30.19
N SER A 187 -26.92 -12.11 -29.05
CA SER A 187 -27.31 -10.70 -28.98
C SER A 187 -26.15 -9.79 -29.39
N ASP A 188 -24.91 -10.22 -29.09
CA ASP A 188 -23.68 -9.59 -29.51
C ASP A 188 -22.61 -10.67 -29.70
N ALA A 189 -21.69 -10.46 -30.66
CA ALA A 189 -20.63 -11.40 -30.98
C ALA A 189 -19.38 -11.18 -30.15
N ILE A 190 -19.54 -11.01 -28.80
CA ILE A 190 -18.46 -10.77 -27.86
C ILE A 190 -18.50 -11.73 -26.66
N VAL A 191 -17.33 -11.99 -26.10
CA VAL A 191 -17.20 -12.65 -24.79
C VAL A 191 -17.22 -11.58 -23.72
N THR A 192 -18.01 -11.79 -22.67
CA THR A 192 -18.12 -10.86 -21.53
C THR A 192 -17.95 -11.59 -20.19
N VAL A 193 -17.90 -10.84 -19.09
CA VAL A 193 -17.85 -11.38 -17.74
C VAL A 193 -19.11 -11.00 -16.98
N ARG A 194 -19.71 -11.99 -16.29
CA ARG A 194 -20.82 -11.80 -15.35
C ARG A 194 -20.60 -12.69 -14.13
N ASN A 195 -20.71 -12.11 -12.93
CA ASN A 195 -20.52 -12.82 -11.68
C ASN A 195 -19.19 -13.61 -11.67
N ASP A 196 -18.09 -12.95 -12.09
CA ASP A 196 -16.73 -13.52 -12.22
C ASP A 196 -16.64 -14.75 -13.15
N ARG A 197 -17.59 -14.90 -14.08
CA ARG A 197 -17.62 -15.97 -15.07
C ARG A 197 -17.51 -15.42 -16.49
N ASN A 198 -16.72 -16.09 -17.31
CA ASN A 198 -16.67 -15.79 -18.73
C ASN A 198 -17.90 -16.39 -19.42
N VAL A 199 -18.71 -15.54 -20.03
CA VAL A 199 -20.03 -15.89 -20.61
C VAL A 199 -20.19 -15.32 -22.01
N ILE A 200 -21.18 -15.84 -22.74
CA ILE A 200 -21.61 -15.31 -24.03
C ILE A 200 -23.04 -14.78 -23.95
N PRO A 201 -23.36 -13.65 -24.63
CA PRO A 201 -24.70 -13.08 -24.64
C PRO A 201 -25.56 -13.76 -25.70
N VAL A 202 -26.51 -14.59 -25.30
CA VAL A 202 -27.43 -15.36 -26.15
C VAL A 202 -28.82 -14.72 -26.12
N LYS A 203 -29.48 -14.60 -27.26
CA LYS A 203 -30.90 -14.20 -27.32
C LYS A 203 -31.75 -15.22 -26.59
N ALA A 204 -32.69 -14.78 -25.77
CA ALA A 204 -33.50 -15.65 -24.91
C ALA A 204 -34.23 -16.76 -25.69
N GLU A 205 -34.69 -16.48 -26.93
CA GLU A 205 -35.36 -17.43 -27.82
C GLU A 205 -34.47 -18.61 -28.25
N TYR A 206 -33.12 -18.44 -28.22
CA TYR A 206 -32.17 -19.49 -28.59
C TYR A 206 -31.51 -20.14 -27.38
N ARG A 207 -32.06 -19.98 -26.15
CA ARG A 207 -31.54 -20.56 -24.92
C ARG A 207 -31.24 -22.06 -25.04
N GLN A 208 -32.11 -22.81 -25.71
CA GLN A 208 -32.01 -24.27 -25.85
C GLN A 208 -30.87 -24.71 -26.78
N ASP A 209 -30.38 -23.82 -27.65
CA ASP A 209 -29.30 -24.12 -28.59
C ASP A 209 -27.91 -24.07 -27.96
N PHE A 210 -27.83 -23.50 -26.75
CA PHE A 210 -26.59 -23.36 -26.02
C PHE A 210 -26.64 -24.10 -24.67
N ASN A 211 -25.93 -25.24 -24.61
CA ASN A 211 -25.77 -26.00 -23.37
C ASN A 211 -24.86 -25.25 -22.41
N GLY A 212 -25.37 -24.85 -21.26
CA GLY A 212 -24.60 -24.08 -20.29
C GLY A 212 -25.45 -23.55 -19.15
N ILE A 213 -24.78 -22.82 -18.25
CA ILE A 213 -25.39 -22.21 -17.06
C ILE A 213 -25.70 -20.74 -17.37
N VAL A 214 -26.93 -20.31 -17.07
CA VAL A 214 -27.32 -18.89 -17.15
C VAL A 214 -26.83 -18.20 -15.84
N HIS A 215 -25.99 -17.21 -15.98
CA HIS A 215 -25.45 -16.44 -14.82
C HIS A 215 -26.17 -15.10 -14.63
N ASP A 216 -26.74 -14.56 -15.71
CA ASP A 216 -27.37 -13.24 -15.67
C ASP A 216 -28.32 -13.08 -16.86
N GLN A 217 -29.17 -12.04 -16.83
CA GLN A 217 -30.02 -11.63 -17.93
C GLN A 217 -30.04 -10.10 -18.05
N SER A 218 -30.31 -9.61 -19.27
CA SER A 218 -30.51 -8.18 -19.49
C SER A 218 -31.79 -7.69 -18.78
N ALA A 219 -31.89 -6.39 -18.51
CA ALA A 219 -33.04 -5.77 -17.86
C ALA A 219 -34.37 -6.03 -18.63
N SER A 220 -34.32 -6.19 -19.96
CA SER A 220 -35.46 -6.53 -20.79
C SER A 220 -35.75 -8.03 -20.83
N GLY A 221 -34.91 -8.88 -20.28
CA GLY A 221 -35.00 -10.34 -20.36
C GLY A 221 -34.67 -10.93 -21.74
N GLN A 222 -34.36 -10.10 -22.73
CA GLN A 222 -34.14 -10.56 -24.13
C GLN A 222 -32.75 -11.18 -24.35
N THR A 223 -31.79 -10.94 -23.47
CA THR A 223 -30.44 -11.51 -23.54
C THR A 223 -30.13 -12.30 -22.27
N LEU A 224 -29.68 -13.54 -22.45
CA LEU A 224 -29.19 -14.40 -21.38
C LEU A 224 -27.66 -14.48 -21.46
N TYR A 225 -26.99 -14.29 -20.33
CA TYR A 225 -25.54 -14.46 -20.24
C TYR A 225 -25.23 -15.90 -19.83
N ILE A 226 -24.81 -16.69 -20.80
CA ILE A 226 -24.63 -18.14 -20.63
C ILE A 226 -23.15 -18.47 -20.54
N GLU A 227 -22.77 -19.24 -19.53
CA GLU A 227 -21.52 -19.95 -19.43
C GLU A 227 -21.65 -21.32 -20.14
N PRO A 228 -21.04 -21.51 -21.31
CA PRO A 228 -21.13 -22.81 -22.00
C PRO A 228 -20.46 -23.91 -21.18
N ASN A 229 -21.02 -25.13 -21.21
CA ASN A 229 -20.48 -26.29 -20.49
C ASN A 229 -19.00 -26.55 -20.80
N SER A 230 -18.53 -26.21 -22.00
CA SER A 230 -17.14 -26.38 -22.42
C SER A 230 -16.14 -25.56 -21.63
N VAL A 231 -16.56 -24.53 -20.89
CA VAL A 231 -15.69 -23.65 -20.09
C VAL A 231 -15.98 -23.67 -18.59
N VAL A 232 -17.07 -24.33 -18.16
CA VAL A 232 -17.47 -24.37 -16.74
C VAL A 232 -16.35 -24.86 -15.83
N GLU A 233 -15.69 -25.97 -16.18
CA GLU A 233 -14.61 -26.52 -15.34
C GLU A 233 -13.38 -25.59 -15.31
N MET A 234 -13.06 -24.92 -16.42
CA MET A 234 -11.96 -23.96 -16.47
C MET A 234 -12.26 -22.70 -15.63
N ASN A 235 -13.49 -22.19 -15.67
CA ASN A 235 -13.92 -21.09 -14.81
C ASN A 235 -13.92 -21.52 -13.33
N ASN A 236 -14.37 -22.75 -13.00
CA ASN A 236 -14.28 -23.29 -11.64
C ASN A 236 -12.83 -23.40 -11.16
N GLN A 237 -11.93 -23.81 -12.05
CA GLN A 237 -10.50 -23.89 -11.73
C GLN A 237 -9.92 -22.52 -11.38
N ILE A 238 -10.28 -21.44 -12.09
CA ILE A 238 -9.86 -20.08 -11.77
C ILE A 238 -10.39 -19.65 -10.39
N SER A 239 -11.67 -19.93 -10.11
CA SER A 239 -12.29 -19.55 -8.83
C SER A 239 -11.70 -20.25 -7.61
N ARG A 240 -10.98 -21.36 -7.80
CA ARG A 240 -10.29 -22.10 -6.71
C ARG A 240 -8.83 -21.69 -6.52
N LEU A 241 -8.28 -20.86 -7.40
CA LEU A 241 -6.90 -20.38 -7.37
C LEU A 241 -6.77 -19.05 -6.62
#